data_6899cc884060617d5d31cc26ffc70c5c
#
_entry.id   6899cc884060617d5d31cc26ffc70c5c
#
_cell.length_a   1.000
_cell.length_b   1.000
_cell.length_c   1.000
_cell.angle_alpha   90.00
_cell.angle_beta   90.00
_cell.angle_gamma   90.00
#
_symmetry.space_group_name_H-M   'P 1'
#
loop_
_entity.id
_entity.type
_entity.pdbx_description
1 polymer ?
#
loop_
_entity_poly.entity_id
_entity_poly.type
_entity_poly.pdbx_seq_one_letter_code
_entity_poly.pdbx_strand_id
1 'polypeptide(L)'
;MCLCFLFTLLPAAGAAPDNRTKTIRAAWYEDSYHITGEKGERSGYGYEYEQAVASYTGWRYDYVKGDWSELFEGVQSGDIDIMGSVSRTPDREKTMLFSELPMGEEKCYLYADLTDGKISPSDLSTLNGKKIVIIEGSVQGEQFIEWEQTHGIRTQHIEIHSMEKAIDLAQRHEIDGVISSETPKWPAAGMSAITQIGGSDVYFAINPNRPDLKEELDNAMRKMSNDMPFYQDELYKRYLSATSTAVLDSTEKDWLAQHGDIRVGWLIDDIGYSNFEPGVPGKLTGIITDYIVYAKDCLGEKTLSFLLKGFDSQEEQLQALKNGEIDMIFHAAQNPYMAERNDLILSNTVMKVSLAAVTTQKSLYEDKACSVAVVSDDLVLQWYISYYHPTWQVVACDSQQTAEKIVRSGGADCFLVENGRLNQYMEDNRYRCVFLTQPQELSFAVRRDNPVLLAILNKTLKTMQSSMLTGALSLYDSSAQRVTLASFVKDNLLSVASGFLAFFLMILLVILGFLRKSRMAEATAREAAAQSLELNRQLQKSQQELQAALIQAESANAAKTTFLSNMS
;
A
#
# COMPACT_ATOMS: atom_id res chain seq x y z
N MET A 1 28.72 -77.61 9.88
CA MET A 1 29.36 -76.63 8.99
C MET A 1 28.41 -76.36 7.82
N CYS A 2 27.49 -75.41 8.03
CA CYS A 2 26.50 -74.99 7.01
C CYS A 2 26.80 -73.57 6.64
N LEU A 3 27.25 -73.34 5.37
CA LEU A 3 27.52 -72.04 4.78
C LEU A 3 26.20 -71.50 4.23
N CYS A 4 25.65 -70.44 4.89
CA CYS A 4 24.54 -69.66 4.33
C CYS A 4 25.12 -68.60 3.37
N PHE A 5 24.82 -68.74 2.08
CA PHE A 5 25.02 -67.67 1.10
C PHE A 5 23.91 -66.62 1.24
N LEU A 6 24.29 -65.42 1.69
CA LEU A 6 23.44 -64.24 1.63
C LEU A 6 23.55 -63.66 0.19
N PHE A 7 22.49 -63.81 -0.60
CA PHE A 7 22.29 -63.03 -1.82
C PHE A 7 21.79 -61.63 -1.43
N THR A 8 22.66 -60.65 -1.51
CA THR A 8 22.24 -59.22 -1.47
C THR A 8 21.68 -58.83 -2.84
N LEU A 9 20.35 -58.70 -2.92
CA LEU A 9 19.69 -58.02 -4.03
C LEU A 9 20.06 -56.51 -3.96
N LEU A 10 20.94 -56.07 -4.86
CA LEU A 10 21.11 -54.65 -5.17
C LEU A 10 19.82 -54.18 -5.85
N PRO A 11 19.18 -53.07 -5.37
CA PRO A 11 18.12 -52.46 -6.13
C PRO A 11 18.72 -51.91 -7.43
N ALA A 12 18.08 -52.23 -8.55
CA ALA A 12 18.40 -51.62 -9.85
C ALA A 12 18.29 -50.09 -9.65
N ALA A 13 19.41 -49.39 -9.88
CA ALA A 13 19.42 -47.94 -9.95
C ALA A 13 18.49 -47.56 -11.11
N GLY A 14 17.29 -47.10 -10.77
CA GLY A 14 16.45 -46.39 -11.71
C GLY A 14 17.30 -45.25 -12.28
N ALA A 15 17.38 -45.17 -13.59
CA ALA A 15 18.04 -44.06 -14.29
C ALA A 15 17.45 -42.76 -13.72
N ALA A 16 18.29 -41.93 -13.11
CA ALA A 16 17.90 -40.57 -12.76
C ALA A 16 17.36 -39.91 -14.04
N PRO A 17 16.23 -39.17 -13.98
CA PRO A 17 15.75 -38.42 -15.13
C PRO A 17 16.92 -37.56 -15.62
N ASP A 18 17.19 -37.62 -16.94
CA ASP A 18 18.20 -36.80 -17.60
C ASP A 18 17.80 -35.32 -17.42
N ASN A 19 18.35 -34.69 -16.42
CA ASN A 19 18.03 -33.32 -16.01
C ASN A 19 18.76 -32.29 -16.88
N ARG A 20 18.85 -32.57 -18.22
CA ARG A 20 19.27 -31.56 -19.19
C ARG A 20 18.11 -30.60 -19.39
N THR A 21 18.22 -29.41 -18.82
CA THR A 21 17.33 -28.31 -19.12
C THR A 21 17.25 -28.08 -20.62
N LYS A 22 16.08 -28.34 -21.22
CA LYS A 22 15.82 -28.17 -22.65
C LYS A 22 15.75 -26.66 -22.93
N THR A 23 16.62 -26.17 -23.82
CA THR A 23 16.59 -24.76 -24.25
C THR A 23 15.64 -24.62 -25.43
N ILE A 24 14.69 -23.66 -25.32
CA ILE A 24 13.65 -23.38 -26.30
C ILE A 24 13.85 -21.96 -26.83
N ARG A 25 13.96 -21.81 -28.15
CA ARG A 25 14.00 -20.51 -28.81
C ARG A 25 12.58 -19.93 -28.83
N ALA A 26 12.34 -18.90 -28.02
CA ALA A 26 11.05 -18.26 -27.89
C ALA A 26 11.07 -16.88 -28.55
N ALA A 27 9.99 -16.51 -29.23
CA ALA A 27 9.85 -15.19 -29.81
C ALA A 27 9.71 -14.12 -28.72
N TRP A 28 10.34 -12.95 -28.94
CA TRP A 28 10.19 -11.77 -28.10
C TRP A 28 9.92 -10.54 -28.95
N TYR A 29 8.69 -10.01 -28.88
CA TYR A 29 8.31 -8.74 -29.49
C TYR A 29 7.72 -7.82 -28.41
N GLU A 30 8.02 -6.52 -28.52
CA GLU A 30 7.66 -5.54 -27.49
C GLU A 30 6.20 -5.13 -27.62
N ASP A 31 5.37 -5.59 -26.66
CA ASP A 31 3.96 -5.21 -26.55
C ASP A 31 3.49 -5.27 -25.08
N SER A 32 2.19 -5.47 -24.83
CA SER A 32 1.66 -5.64 -23.47
C SER A 32 1.91 -7.05 -22.89
N TYR A 33 2.24 -8.01 -23.75
CA TYR A 33 2.56 -9.38 -23.35
C TYR A 33 4.05 -9.56 -23.03
N HIS A 34 4.92 -8.79 -23.71
CA HIS A 34 6.38 -8.83 -23.51
C HIS A 34 6.93 -7.41 -23.36
N ILE A 35 7.33 -7.06 -22.15
CA ILE A 35 7.79 -5.72 -21.77
C ILE A 35 9.26 -5.79 -21.36
N THR A 36 10.10 -4.95 -21.98
CA THR A 36 11.49 -4.74 -21.54
C THR A 36 11.58 -3.44 -20.74
N GLY A 37 11.98 -3.50 -19.48
CA GLY A 37 12.24 -2.34 -18.64
C GLY A 37 13.52 -1.60 -19.02
N GLU A 38 13.72 -0.40 -18.42
CA GLU A 38 14.85 0.48 -18.73
C GLU A 38 16.23 -0.15 -18.51
N LYS A 39 16.34 -1.08 -17.57
CA LYS A 39 17.60 -1.81 -17.26
C LYS A 39 17.68 -3.19 -17.94
N GLY A 40 16.72 -3.49 -18.83
CA GLY A 40 16.64 -4.75 -19.53
C GLY A 40 15.90 -5.86 -18.79
N GLU A 41 15.19 -5.54 -17.71
CA GLU A 41 14.32 -6.48 -17.02
C GLU A 41 13.15 -6.89 -17.92
N ARG A 42 12.79 -8.17 -17.84
CA ARG A 42 11.66 -8.71 -18.59
C ARG A 42 10.44 -8.83 -17.71
N SER A 43 9.29 -8.44 -18.24
CA SER A 43 7.98 -8.55 -17.61
C SER A 43 6.88 -8.67 -18.67
N GLY A 44 5.62 -8.70 -18.26
CA GLY A 44 4.48 -8.78 -19.15
C GLY A 44 3.70 -10.09 -19.00
N TYR A 45 2.46 -10.08 -19.47
CA TYR A 45 1.54 -11.22 -19.38
C TYR A 45 2.16 -12.49 -19.98
N GLY A 46 2.65 -12.41 -21.23
CA GLY A 46 3.23 -13.53 -21.95
C GLY A 46 4.48 -14.07 -21.27
N TYR A 47 5.39 -13.17 -20.88
CA TYR A 47 6.60 -13.56 -20.18
C TYR A 47 6.34 -14.31 -18.88
N GLU A 48 5.46 -13.80 -18.00
CA GLU A 48 5.16 -14.49 -16.75
C GLU A 48 4.44 -15.83 -16.99
N TYR A 49 3.55 -15.89 -17.99
CA TYR A 49 2.90 -17.14 -18.38
C TYR A 49 3.92 -18.18 -18.88
N GLU A 50 4.88 -17.78 -19.73
CA GLU A 50 5.97 -18.62 -20.20
C GLU A 50 6.84 -19.13 -19.05
N GLN A 51 7.18 -18.26 -18.07
CA GLN A 51 7.94 -18.68 -16.89
C GLN A 51 7.14 -19.67 -16.02
N ALA A 52 5.82 -19.51 -15.93
CA ALA A 52 4.99 -20.50 -15.26
C ALA A 52 5.00 -21.84 -16.00
N VAL A 53 4.87 -21.86 -17.32
CA VAL A 53 5.02 -23.07 -18.15
C VAL A 53 6.40 -23.71 -17.94
N ALA A 54 7.46 -22.90 -17.89
CA ALA A 54 8.83 -23.39 -17.64
C ALA A 54 8.95 -24.11 -16.30
N SER A 55 8.21 -23.70 -15.28
CA SER A 55 8.20 -24.37 -13.98
C SER A 55 7.64 -25.79 -14.01
N TYR A 56 6.76 -26.10 -14.98
CA TYR A 56 6.17 -27.42 -15.18
C TYR A 56 6.93 -28.30 -16.20
N THR A 57 7.59 -27.68 -17.18
CA THR A 57 8.32 -28.38 -18.25
C THR A 57 9.80 -28.56 -17.94
N GLY A 58 10.37 -27.71 -17.09
CA GLY A 58 11.81 -27.58 -16.90
C GLY A 58 12.53 -26.88 -18.06
N TRP A 59 11.79 -26.20 -18.93
CA TRP A 59 12.34 -25.49 -20.07
C TRP A 59 13.14 -24.25 -19.64
N ARG A 60 14.08 -23.86 -20.51
CA ARG A 60 14.78 -22.59 -20.43
C ARG A 60 14.59 -21.87 -21.76
N TYR A 61 14.10 -20.64 -21.71
CA TYR A 61 13.87 -19.85 -22.91
C TYR A 61 15.13 -19.09 -23.32
N ASP A 62 15.43 -19.19 -24.62
CA ASP A 62 16.35 -18.30 -25.32
C ASP A 62 15.51 -17.39 -26.21
N TYR A 63 15.37 -16.12 -25.79
CA TYR A 63 14.47 -15.18 -26.44
C TYR A 63 15.11 -14.54 -27.66
N VAL A 64 14.46 -14.74 -28.82
CA VAL A 64 14.80 -14.13 -30.10
C VAL A 64 13.99 -12.86 -30.27
N LYS A 65 14.65 -11.70 -30.31
CA LYS A 65 14.00 -10.40 -30.50
C LYS A 65 13.80 -10.09 -31.97
N GLY A 66 12.65 -9.49 -32.33
CA GLY A 66 12.34 -9.09 -33.70
C GLY A 66 10.93 -8.48 -33.79
N ASP A 67 10.55 -8.11 -34.99
CA ASP A 67 9.19 -7.67 -35.30
C ASP A 67 8.25 -8.88 -35.36
N TRP A 68 6.96 -8.66 -35.05
CA TRP A 68 5.97 -9.74 -34.98
C TRP A 68 5.96 -10.63 -36.23
N SER A 69 5.98 -10.01 -37.42
CA SER A 69 5.92 -10.73 -38.70
C SER A 69 7.17 -11.58 -38.94
N GLU A 70 8.35 -11.06 -38.62
CA GLU A 70 9.63 -11.79 -38.77
C GLU A 70 9.68 -13.00 -37.83
N LEU A 71 9.26 -12.80 -36.58
CA LEU A 71 9.21 -13.87 -35.58
C LEU A 71 8.19 -14.94 -35.94
N PHE A 72 7.03 -14.53 -36.47
CA PHE A 72 5.98 -15.42 -36.93
C PHE A 72 6.46 -16.29 -38.11
N GLU A 73 7.15 -15.70 -39.11
CA GLU A 73 7.79 -16.42 -40.19
C GLU A 73 8.90 -17.36 -39.67
N GLY A 74 9.64 -16.94 -38.64
CA GLY A 74 10.63 -17.77 -37.97
C GLY A 74 10.05 -19.01 -37.30
N VAL A 75 8.82 -18.97 -36.79
CA VAL A 75 8.14 -20.18 -36.29
C VAL A 75 7.74 -21.11 -37.45
N GLN A 76 7.26 -20.55 -38.56
CA GLN A 76 6.88 -21.33 -39.73
C GLN A 76 8.07 -22.01 -40.39
N SER A 77 9.21 -21.31 -40.51
CA SER A 77 10.48 -21.86 -41.07
C SER A 77 11.16 -22.86 -40.14
N GLY A 78 10.89 -22.76 -38.83
CA GLY A 78 11.55 -23.60 -37.82
C GLY A 78 12.78 -22.96 -37.17
N ASP A 79 13.07 -21.69 -37.44
CA ASP A 79 14.14 -20.94 -36.79
C ASP A 79 13.81 -20.54 -35.35
N ILE A 80 12.53 -20.47 -35.03
CA ILE A 80 11.96 -20.24 -33.69
C ILE A 80 11.14 -21.45 -33.29
N ASP A 81 11.23 -21.86 -32.03
CA ASP A 81 10.54 -23.05 -31.55
C ASP A 81 9.11 -22.76 -31.12
N ILE A 82 8.88 -21.63 -30.44
CA ILE A 82 7.56 -21.20 -29.97
C ILE A 82 7.38 -19.69 -30.05
N MET A 83 6.13 -19.25 -30.18
CA MET A 83 5.71 -17.86 -30.07
C MET A 83 4.38 -17.81 -29.32
N GLY A 84 4.33 -17.05 -28.20
CA GLY A 84 3.12 -16.81 -27.43
C GLY A 84 2.23 -15.75 -28.07
N SER A 85 1.00 -15.62 -27.56
CA SER A 85 0.03 -14.58 -27.93
C SER A 85 -0.36 -14.54 -29.41
N VAL A 86 -0.51 -15.72 -30.02
CA VAL A 86 -0.89 -15.86 -31.43
C VAL A 86 -2.35 -16.34 -31.53
N SER A 87 -3.18 -15.59 -32.25
CA SER A 87 -4.55 -16.03 -32.57
C SER A 87 -4.50 -17.26 -33.50
N ARG A 88 -5.24 -18.30 -33.13
CA ARG A 88 -5.34 -19.53 -33.88
C ARG A 88 -6.39 -19.38 -34.99
N THR A 89 -5.98 -19.53 -36.24
CA THR A 89 -6.87 -19.49 -37.41
C THR A 89 -6.69 -20.72 -38.27
N PRO A 90 -7.71 -21.14 -39.10
CA PRO A 90 -7.58 -22.29 -39.97
C PRO A 90 -6.43 -22.20 -40.98
N ASP A 91 -6.06 -21.00 -41.40
CA ASP A 91 -4.94 -20.80 -42.32
C ASP A 91 -3.58 -20.95 -41.61
N ARG A 92 -3.46 -20.45 -40.41
CA ARG A 92 -2.25 -20.59 -39.58
C ARG A 92 -2.01 -22.05 -39.16
N GLU A 93 -3.08 -22.81 -38.88
CA GLU A 93 -2.97 -24.25 -38.55
C GLU A 93 -2.38 -25.10 -39.69
N LYS A 94 -2.38 -24.62 -40.94
CA LYS A 94 -1.76 -25.31 -42.06
C LYS A 94 -0.23 -25.24 -42.05
N THR A 95 0.34 -24.26 -41.38
CA THR A 95 1.77 -23.94 -41.41
C THR A 95 2.49 -24.08 -40.08
N MET A 96 1.75 -24.21 -38.97
CA MET A 96 2.32 -24.36 -37.62
C MET A 96 1.41 -25.16 -36.70
N LEU A 97 1.96 -25.63 -35.59
CA LEU A 97 1.20 -26.28 -34.51
C LEU A 97 0.76 -25.21 -33.50
N PHE A 98 -0.32 -25.52 -32.77
CA PHE A 98 -0.83 -24.67 -31.70
C PHE A 98 -1.01 -25.45 -30.41
N SER A 99 -0.89 -24.79 -29.25
CA SER A 99 -1.28 -25.37 -27.97
C SER A 99 -2.76 -25.75 -27.97
N GLU A 100 -3.12 -26.74 -27.18
CA GLU A 100 -4.51 -27.21 -27.04
C GLU A 100 -5.36 -26.18 -26.27
N LEU A 101 -4.83 -25.66 -25.17
CA LEU A 101 -5.47 -24.64 -24.37
C LEU A 101 -4.98 -23.24 -24.78
N PRO A 102 -5.82 -22.22 -24.72
CA PRO A 102 -5.37 -20.86 -24.88
C PRO A 102 -4.50 -20.42 -23.69
N MET A 103 -3.54 -19.55 -23.94
CA MET A 103 -2.77 -18.90 -22.90
C MET A 103 -3.48 -17.68 -22.31
N GLY A 104 -4.52 -17.20 -22.95
CA GLY A 104 -5.34 -16.07 -22.53
C GLY A 104 -6.33 -15.65 -23.62
N GLU A 105 -7.07 -14.59 -23.32
CA GLU A 105 -8.00 -13.93 -24.24
C GLU A 105 -7.49 -12.52 -24.55
N GLU A 106 -7.43 -12.17 -25.83
CA GLU A 106 -7.17 -10.83 -26.31
C GLU A 106 -8.49 -10.15 -26.63
N LYS A 107 -8.83 -9.08 -25.92
CA LYS A 107 -10.02 -8.26 -26.19
C LYS A 107 -9.67 -7.12 -27.13
N CYS A 108 -10.49 -6.93 -28.14
CA CYS A 108 -10.33 -5.88 -29.14
C CYS A 108 -11.32 -4.75 -28.91
N TYR A 109 -10.81 -3.51 -28.87
CA TYR A 109 -11.59 -2.32 -28.64
C TYR A 109 -11.42 -1.29 -29.75
N LEU A 110 -12.45 -0.49 -29.95
CA LEU A 110 -12.34 0.79 -30.64
C LEU A 110 -11.91 1.84 -29.63
N TYR A 111 -10.76 2.44 -29.87
CA TYR A 111 -10.27 3.61 -29.13
C TYR A 111 -10.48 4.88 -29.92
N ALA A 112 -10.89 5.98 -29.27
CA ALA A 112 -11.02 7.27 -29.91
C ALA A 112 -10.66 8.44 -28.99
N ASP A 113 -10.36 9.59 -29.59
CA ASP A 113 -10.22 10.83 -28.86
C ASP A 113 -11.61 11.39 -28.52
N LEU A 114 -11.93 11.41 -27.22
CA LEU A 114 -13.20 11.94 -26.70
C LEU A 114 -13.08 13.41 -26.28
N THR A 115 -11.90 14.02 -26.40
CA THR A 115 -11.62 15.35 -25.84
C THR A 115 -12.34 16.48 -26.56
N ASP A 116 -12.67 16.31 -27.84
CA ASP A 116 -13.35 17.32 -28.67
C ASP A 116 -14.89 17.15 -28.77
N GLY A 117 -15.44 16.12 -28.11
CA GLY A 117 -16.88 15.85 -28.09
C GLY A 117 -17.51 15.40 -29.41
N LYS A 118 -16.71 15.14 -30.45
CA LYS A 118 -17.23 14.73 -31.77
C LYS A 118 -17.64 13.25 -31.83
N ILE A 119 -17.13 12.45 -30.89
CA ILE A 119 -17.45 11.03 -30.75
C ILE A 119 -18.06 10.83 -29.37
N SER A 120 -19.21 10.15 -29.32
CA SER A 120 -19.91 9.82 -28.06
C SER A 120 -19.96 8.33 -27.85
N PRO A 121 -19.45 7.80 -26.72
CA PRO A 121 -19.61 6.38 -26.39
C PRO A 121 -21.05 5.93 -26.24
N SER A 122 -21.98 6.85 -25.90
CA SER A 122 -23.41 6.57 -25.76
C SER A 122 -24.17 6.61 -27.09
N ASP A 123 -23.58 7.18 -28.15
CA ASP A 123 -24.14 7.26 -29.48
C ASP A 123 -23.12 6.87 -30.54
N LEU A 124 -23.06 5.59 -30.86
CA LEU A 124 -22.11 5.05 -31.84
C LEU A 124 -22.34 5.58 -33.28
N SER A 125 -23.49 6.18 -33.57
CA SER A 125 -23.72 6.81 -34.88
C SER A 125 -22.76 7.99 -35.14
N THR A 126 -22.21 8.58 -34.11
CA THR A 126 -21.17 9.63 -34.20
C THR A 126 -19.86 9.16 -34.83
N LEU A 127 -19.65 7.86 -34.96
CA LEU A 127 -18.52 7.24 -35.66
C LEU A 127 -18.64 7.34 -37.19
N ASN A 128 -19.83 7.59 -37.74
CA ASN A 128 -19.99 7.65 -39.18
C ASN A 128 -19.09 8.73 -39.83
N GLY A 129 -18.35 8.29 -40.87
CA GLY A 129 -17.41 9.14 -41.58
C GLY A 129 -16.09 9.45 -40.86
N LYS A 130 -15.89 8.91 -39.66
CA LYS A 130 -14.67 9.08 -38.89
C LYS A 130 -13.51 8.26 -39.47
N LYS A 131 -12.29 8.77 -39.30
CA LYS A 131 -11.05 8.11 -39.71
C LYS A 131 -10.59 7.13 -38.66
N ILE A 132 -10.79 5.84 -38.91
CA ILE A 132 -10.40 4.77 -37.98
C ILE A 132 -9.22 4.00 -38.55
N VAL A 133 -8.16 3.90 -37.74
CA VAL A 133 -6.97 3.12 -38.09
C VAL A 133 -7.22 1.65 -37.81
N ILE A 134 -6.86 0.80 -38.76
CA ILE A 134 -6.77 -0.65 -38.64
C ILE A 134 -5.37 -1.11 -39.04
N ILE A 135 -4.85 -2.15 -38.38
CA ILE A 135 -3.58 -2.75 -38.75
C ILE A 135 -3.84 -3.77 -39.86
N GLU A 136 -3.15 -3.62 -40.99
CA GLU A 136 -3.30 -4.47 -42.16
C GLU A 136 -3.08 -5.96 -41.83
N GLY A 137 -4.00 -6.81 -42.29
CA GLY A 137 -3.96 -8.25 -42.07
C GLY A 137 -4.17 -8.69 -40.62
N SER A 138 -4.62 -7.79 -39.75
CA SER A 138 -4.96 -8.14 -38.37
C SER A 138 -6.36 -8.74 -38.27
N VAL A 139 -6.52 -9.73 -37.39
CA VAL A 139 -7.83 -10.31 -37.04
C VAL A 139 -8.75 -9.22 -36.47
N GLN A 140 -8.20 -8.26 -35.75
CA GLN A 140 -8.95 -7.15 -35.15
C GLN A 140 -9.54 -6.23 -36.22
N GLY A 141 -8.82 -5.99 -37.32
CA GLY A 141 -9.34 -5.23 -38.47
C GLY A 141 -10.51 -5.93 -39.15
N GLU A 142 -10.42 -7.26 -39.37
CA GLU A 142 -11.52 -8.07 -39.91
C GLU A 142 -12.75 -8.05 -39.00
N GLN A 143 -12.56 -8.21 -37.69
CA GLN A 143 -13.63 -8.13 -36.70
C GLN A 143 -14.31 -6.75 -36.71
N PHE A 144 -13.55 -5.68 -36.89
CA PHE A 144 -14.13 -4.34 -36.97
C PHE A 144 -15.01 -4.13 -38.20
N ILE A 145 -14.58 -4.60 -39.36
CA ILE A 145 -15.38 -4.52 -40.59
C ILE A 145 -16.71 -5.29 -40.44
N GLU A 146 -16.69 -6.46 -39.81
CA GLU A 146 -17.90 -7.22 -39.51
C GLU A 146 -18.78 -6.49 -38.48
N TRP A 147 -18.17 -5.91 -37.47
CA TRP A 147 -18.86 -5.13 -36.45
C TRP A 147 -19.56 -3.91 -37.04
N GLU A 148 -18.89 -3.14 -37.92
CA GLU A 148 -19.48 -2.01 -38.64
C GLU A 148 -20.74 -2.41 -39.42
N GLN A 149 -20.67 -3.52 -40.15
CA GLN A 149 -21.82 -4.04 -40.92
C GLN A 149 -23.01 -4.38 -40.00
N THR A 150 -22.72 -5.01 -38.87
CA THR A 150 -23.75 -5.43 -37.90
C THR A 150 -24.41 -4.22 -37.21
N HIS A 151 -23.65 -3.14 -36.95
CA HIS A 151 -24.15 -1.94 -36.26
C HIS A 151 -24.60 -0.83 -37.21
N GLY A 152 -24.48 -1.01 -38.53
CA GLY A 152 -24.88 -0.02 -39.53
C GLY A 152 -24.02 1.23 -39.53
N ILE A 153 -22.78 1.11 -39.10
CA ILE A 153 -21.79 2.18 -39.02
C ILE A 153 -20.91 2.14 -40.26
N ARG A 154 -20.46 3.29 -40.73
CA ARG A 154 -19.53 3.42 -41.86
C ARG A 154 -18.45 4.42 -41.54
N THR A 155 -17.23 3.94 -41.33
CA THR A 155 -16.04 4.79 -41.08
C THR A 155 -15.13 4.86 -42.31
N GLN A 156 -14.09 5.68 -42.24
CA GLN A 156 -13.01 5.71 -43.23
C GLN A 156 -11.82 4.93 -42.68
N HIS A 157 -11.53 3.78 -43.26
CA HIS A 157 -10.42 2.96 -42.81
C HIS A 157 -9.08 3.55 -43.27
N ILE A 158 -8.13 3.65 -42.35
CA ILE A 158 -6.72 3.98 -42.60
C ILE A 158 -5.91 2.74 -42.25
N GLU A 159 -5.41 2.03 -43.26
CA GLU A 159 -4.59 0.85 -43.08
C GLU A 159 -3.14 1.22 -42.84
N ILE A 160 -2.55 0.64 -41.81
CA ILE A 160 -1.14 0.83 -41.45
C ILE A 160 -0.49 -0.49 -41.04
N HIS A 161 0.85 -0.52 -40.99
CA HIS A 161 1.59 -1.74 -40.69
C HIS A 161 2.16 -1.79 -39.27
N SER A 162 2.13 -0.68 -38.49
CA SER A 162 2.71 -0.68 -37.16
C SER A 162 1.92 0.15 -36.15
N MET A 163 1.95 -0.29 -34.91
CA MET A 163 1.35 0.38 -33.74
C MET A 163 1.97 1.76 -33.49
N GLU A 164 3.26 1.91 -33.66
CA GLU A 164 3.98 3.18 -33.46
C GLU A 164 3.47 4.26 -34.42
N LYS A 165 3.17 3.87 -35.66
CA LYS A 165 2.58 4.78 -36.65
C LYS A 165 1.19 5.20 -36.25
N ALA A 166 0.38 4.30 -35.70
CA ALA A 166 -0.96 4.64 -35.20
C ALA A 166 -0.88 5.64 -34.03
N ILE A 167 0.04 5.42 -33.10
CA ILE A 167 0.26 6.31 -31.95
C ILE A 167 0.68 7.72 -32.41
N ASP A 168 1.61 7.82 -33.37
CA ASP A 168 2.04 9.10 -33.95
C ASP A 168 0.88 9.86 -34.59
N LEU A 169 0.02 9.17 -35.36
CA LEU A 169 -1.17 9.75 -35.97
C LEU A 169 -2.19 10.21 -34.92
N ALA A 170 -2.38 9.43 -33.85
CA ALA A 170 -3.27 9.78 -32.74
C ALA A 170 -2.78 11.03 -32.01
N GLN A 171 -1.50 11.10 -31.66
CA GLN A 171 -0.90 12.25 -30.97
C GLN A 171 -0.95 13.54 -31.81
N ARG A 172 -0.98 13.42 -33.14
CA ARG A 172 -1.12 14.57 -34.07
C ARG A 172 -2.58 14.91 -34.36
N HIS A 173 -3.56 14.19 -33.80
CA HIS A 173 -4.97 14.34 -34.10
C HIS A 173 -5.31 14.17 -35.59
N GLU A 174 -4.56 13.34 -36.32
CA GLU A 174 -4.80 13.08 -37.75
C GLU A 174 -5.81 11.95 -37.99
N ILE A 175 -6.15 11.21 -36.92
CA ILE A 175 -7.13 10.13 -36.89
C ILE A 175 -8.15 10.38 -35.77
N ASP A 176 -9.37 9.87 -35.95
CA ASP A 176 -10.44 9.95 -34.96
C ASP A 176 -10.46 8.74 -34.03
N GLY A 177 -9.96 7.58 -34.49
CA GLY A 177 -9.91 6.36 -33.67
C GLY A 177 -8.98 5.29 -34.23
N VAL A 178 -8.82 4.23 -33.45
CA VAL A 178 -7.99 3.06 -33.80
C VAL A 178 -8.59 1.79 -33.23
N ILE A 179 -8.47 0.70 -33.98
CA ILE A 179 -8.82 -0.65 -33.52
C ILE A 179 -7.57 -1.33 -33.00
N SER A 180 -7.61 -1.77 -31.74
CA SER A 180 -6.48 -2.42 -31.11
C SER A 180 -6.91 -3.31 -29.97
N SER A 181 -6.04 -4.24 -29.61
CA SER A 181 -6.11 -4.95 -28.32
C SER A 181 -5.91 -4.01 -27.14
N GLU A 182 -6.27 -4.47 -25.96
CA GLU A 182 -6.13 -3.71 -24.72
C GLU A 182 -4.64 -3.46 -24.41
N THR A 183 -4.27 -2.18 -24.38
CA THR A 183 -2.91 -1.74 -24.09
C THR A 183 -2.90 -0.37 -23.42
N PRO A 184 -1.97 -0.10 -22.48
CA PRO A 184 -1.81 1.21 -21.85
C PRO A 184 -1.35 2.31 -22.80
N LYS A 185 -0.85 1.97 -23.98
CA LYS A 185 -0.32 2.94 -24.95
C LYS A 185 -1.40 3.89 -25.47
N TRP A 186 -2.65 3.43 -25.65
CA TRP A 186 -3.74 4.26 -26.18
C TRP A 186 -4.19 5.35 -25.21
N PRO A 187 -4.47 5.05 -23.94
CA PRO A 187 -4.74 6.10 -22.97
C PRO A 187 -3.58 7.09 -22.83
N ALA A 188 -2.33 6.63 -22.86
CA ALA A 188 -1.16 7.51 -22.86
C ALA A 188 -1.09 8.44 -24.11
N ALA A 189 -1.67 8.01 -25.24
CA ALA A 189 -1.83 8.81 -26.46
C ALA A 189 -3.11 9.67 -26.46
N GLY A 190 -3.87 9.75 -25.35
CA GLY A 190 -5.10 10.53 -25.25
C GLY A 190 -6.35 9.83 -25.79
N MET A 191 -6.27 8.53 -26.12
CA MET A 191 -7.38 7.77 -26.67
C MET A 191 -8.10 6.98 -25.58
N SER A 192 -9.43 6.98 -25.58
CA SER A 192 -10.28 6.21 -24.68
C SER A 192 -10.95 5.05 -25.38
N ALA A 193 -11.07 3.89 -24.72
CA ALA A 193 -11.85 2.78 -25.22
C ALA A 193 -13.34 3.16 -25.25
N ILE A 194 -13.98 3.03 -26.39
CA ILE A 194 -15.41 3.36 -26.61
C ILE A 194 -16.26 2.13 -26.45
N THR A 195 -15.92 1.06 -27.16
CA THR A 195 -16.68 -0.18 -27.20
C THR A 195 -15.77 -1.36 -27.51
N GLN A 196 -16.13 -2.52 -27.01
CA GLN A 196 -15.48 -3.75 -27.40
C GLN A 196 -16.00 -4.17 -28.77
N ILE A 197 -15.08 -4.43 -29.70
CA ILE A 197 -15.40 -4.85 -31.07
C ILE A 197 -15.48 -6.37 -31.16
N GLY A 198 -14.59 -7.05 -30.46
CA GLY A 198 -14.48 -8.49 -30.47
C GLY A 198 -13.45 -8.96 -29.45
N GLY A 199 -13.00 -10.17 -29.66
CA GLY A 199 -11.91 -10.80 -28.92
C GLY A 199 -11.57 -12.13 -29.55
N SER A 200 -10.40 -12.63 -29.23
CA SER A 200 -9.96 -13.94 -29.65
C SER A 200 -9.10 -14.58 -28.58
N ASP A 201 -9.23 -15.89 -28.45
CA ASP A 201 -8.27 -16.66 -27.68
C ASP A 201 -6.89 -16.57 -28.33
N VAL A 202 -5.85 -16.41 -27.50
CA VAL A 202 -4.45 -16.44 -27.94
C VAL A 202 -3.79 -17.70 -27.44
N TYR A 203 -2.95 -18.26 -28.28
CA TYR A 203 -2.31 -19.56 -28.10
C TYR A 203 -0.79 -19.45 -28.26
N PHE A 204 -0.10 -20.51 -27.91
CA PHE A 204 1.28 -20.70 -28.37
C PHE A 204 1.26 -21.27 -29.79
N ALA A 205 1.86 -20.55 -30.73
CA ALA A 205 2.25 -21.07 -32.01
C ALA A 205 3.58 -21.83 -31.88
N ILE A 206 3.67 -23.02 -32.46
CA ILE A 206 4.78 -23.94 -32.26
C ILE A 206 5.32 -24.36 -33.63
N ASN A 207 6.61 -24.41 -33.74
CA ASN A 207 7.33 -24.92 -34.92
C ASN A 207 6.70 -26.24 -35.42
N PRO A 208 6.28 -26.34 -36.69
CA PRO A 208 5.60 -27.52 -37.23
C PRO A 208 6.42 -28.81 -37.13
N ASN A 209 7.74 -28.70 -37.02
CA ASN A 209 8.66 -29.83 -36.90
C ASN A 209 8.92 -30.26 -35.44
N ARG A 210 8.22 -29.66 -34.48
CA ARG A 210 8.42 -29.88 -33.03
C ARG A 210 7.14 -30.36 -32.31
N PRO A 211 6.55 -31.49 -32.75
CA PRO A 211 5.38 -32.06 -32.06
C PRO A 211 5.71 -32.47 -30.61
N ASP A 212 6.99 -32.75 -30.30
CA ASP A 212 7.48 -33.01 -28.94
C ASP A 212 7.23 -31.81 -28.02
N LEU A 213 7.48 -30.58 -28.49
CA LEU A 213 7.23 -29.38 -27.71
C LEU A 213 5.73 -29.14 -27.49
N LYS A 214 4.91 -29.43 -28.51
CA LYS A 214 3.46 -29.33 -28.36
C LYS A 214 2.95 -30.25 -27.25
N GLU A 215 3.37 -31.52 -27.24
CA GLU A 215 2.93 -32.49 -26.23
C GLU A 215 3.38 -32.08 -24.82
N GLU A 216 4.63 -31.66 -24.65
CA GLU A 216 5.16 -31.20 -23.36
C GLU A 216 4.41 -29.94 -22.88
N LEU A 217 4.16 -28.97 -23.78
CA LEU A 217 3.44 -27.72 -23.49
C LEU A 217 1.99 -27.99 -23.09
N ASP A 218 1.26 -28.79 -23.85
CA ASP A 218 -0.14 -29.11 -23.59
C ASP A 218 -0.29 -29.82 -22.23
N ASN A 219 0.63 -30.73 -21.89
CA ASN A 219 0.65 -31.38 -20.59
C ASN A 219 0.92 -30.38 -19.45
N ALA A 220 1.86 -29.45 -19.64
CA ALA A 220 2.18 -28.42 -18.67
C ALA A 220 1.00 -27.46 -18.47
N MET A 221 0.39 -26.99 -19.57
CA MET A 221 -0.74 -26.05 -19.50
C MET A 221 -1.98 -26.68 -18.86
N ARG A 222 -2.30 -27.94 -19.14
CA ARG A 222 -3.39 -28.66 -18.45
C ARG A 222 -3.13 -28.77 -16.94
N LYS A 223 -1.92 -29.13 -16.56
CA LYS A 223 -1.53 -29.23 -15.16
C LYS A 223 -1.58 -27.87 -14.46
N MET A 224 -1.03 -26.85 -15.10
CA MET A 224 -1.06 -25.46 -14.62
C MET A 224 -2.49 -24.95 -14.41
N SER A 225 -3.40 -25.22 -15.37
CA SER A 225 -4.81 -24.84 -15.27
C SER A 225 -5.53 -25.52 -14.09
N ASN A 226 -5.17 -26.76 -13.76
CA ASN A 226 -5.70 -27.46 -12.59
C ASN A 226 -5.12 -26.92 -11.26
N ASP A 227 -3.82 -26.66 -11.22
CA ASP A 227 -3.12 -26.23 -10.01
C ASP A 227 -3.37 -24.73 -9.71
N MET A 228 -3.55 -23.91 -10.74
CA MET A 228 -3.71 -22.45 -10.68
C MET A 228 -4.86 -21.96 -11.61
N PRO A 229 -6.14 -22.30 -11.29
CA PRO A 229 -7.28 -22.07 -12.20
C PRO A 229 -7.57 -20.59 -12.50
N PHE A 230 -7.09 -19.66 -11.66
CA PHE A 230 -7.32 -18.21 -11.82
C PHE A 230 -6.06 -17.45 -12.29
N TYR A 231 -4.99 -18.16 -12.65
CA TYR A 231 -3.69 -17.52 -12.97
C TYR A 231 -3.77 -16.59 -14.20
N GLN A 232 -4.51 -16.98 -15.23
CA GLN A 232 -4.75 -16.12 -16.40
C GLN A 232 -5.47 -14.83 -16.02
N ASP A 233 -6.50 -14.90 -15.16
CA ASP A 233 -7.22 -13.73 -14.67
C ASP A 233 -6.33 -12.80 -13.84
N GLU A 234 -5.44 -13.36 -13.03
CA GLU A 234 -4.49 -12.57 -12.24
C GLU A 234 -3.49 -11.83 -13.13
N LEU A 235 -2.94 -12.50 -14.15
CA LEU A 235 -2.05 -11.88 -15.12
C LEU A 235 -2.78 -10.82 -15.95
N TYR A 236 -4.01 -11.10 -16.39
CA TYR A 236 -4.84 -10.15 -17.12
C TYR A 236 -5.06 -8.87 -16.30
N LYS A 237 -5.46 -9.00 -15.03
CA LYS A 237 -5.64 -7.86 -14.13
C LYS A 237 -4.36 -7.07 -13.92
N ARG A 238 -3.21 -7.74 -13.86
CA ARG A 238 -1.92 -7.12 -13.62
C ARG A 238 -1.38 -6.34 -14.83
N TYR A 239 -1.52 -6.88 -16.02
CA TYR A 239 -0.84 -6.37 -17.22
C TYR A 239 -1.75 -5.72 -18.25
N LEU A 240 -2.99 -6.19 -18.39
CA LEU A 240 -3.86 -5.78 -19.48
C LEU A 240 -5.01 -4.88 -19.02
N SER A 241 -5.60 -5.12 -17.86
CA SER A 241 -6.77 -4.37 -17.40
C SER A 241 -6.44 -3.03 -16.71
N ALA A 242 -5.17 -2.71 -16.43
CA ALA A 242 -4.83 -1.78 -15.36
C ALA A 242 -4.34 -0.38 -15.78
N THR A 243 -4.20 -0.05 -17.05
CA THR A 243 -3.46 1.18 -17.38
C THR A 243 -4.14 2.05 -18.43
N SER A 244 -5.33 2.54 -18.11
CA SER A 244 -5.84 3.70 -18.84
C SER A 244 -5.49 4.97 -18.08
N THR A 245 -4.84 5.94 -18.70
CA THR A 245 -4.92 7.33 -18.23
C THR A 245 -6.39 7.70 -18.15
N ALA A 246 -6.80 8.33 -17.05
CA ALA A 246 -8.17 8.78 -16.92
C ALA A 246 -8.42 9.91 -17.93
N VAL A 247 -9.21 9.65 -18.96
CA VAL A 247 -9.62 10.67 -19.92
C VAL A 247 -11.09 10.96 -19.70
N LEU A 248 -11.40 12.24 -19.40
CA LEU A 248 -12.76 12.70 -19.25
C LEU A 248 -13.39 12.94 -20.62
N ASP A 249 -14.59 12.42 -20.82
CA ASP A 249 -15.40 12.74 -21.99
C ASP A 249 -16.01 14.17 -21.90
N SER A 250 -16.68 14.61 -22.96
CA SER A 250 -17.29 15.94 -23.00
C SER A 250 -18.37 16.13 -21.93
N THR A 251 -19.19 15.09 -21.66
CA THR A 251 -20.26 15.15 -20.64
C THR A 251 -19.69 15.36 -19.25
N GLU A 252 -18.62 14.65 -18.93
CA GLU A 252 -17.92 14.77 -17.63
C GLU A 252 -17.22 16.11 -17.47
N LYS A 253 -16.60 16.64 -18.55
CA LYS A 253 -16.00 17.98 -18.57
C LYS A 253 -17.06 19.07 -18.39
N ASP A 254 -18.18 18.98 -19.10
CA ASP A 254 -19.29 19.93 -18.98
C ASP A 254 -19.90 19.88 -17.58
N TRP A 255 -20.05 18.68 -17.01
CA TRP A 255 -20.54 18.51 -15.65
C TRP A 255 -19.61 19.18 -14.64
N LEU A 256 -18.28 18.96 -14.72
CA LEU A 256 -17.30 19.59 -13.84
C LEU A 256 -17.30 21.11 -13.99
N ALA A 257 -17.39 21.63 -15.22
CA ALA A 257 -17.44 23.07 -15.49
C ALA A 257 -18.68 23.74 -14.89
N GLN A 258 -19.82 23.04 -14.89
CA GLN A 258 -21.08 23.55 -14.34
C GLN A 258 -21.18 23.36 -12.82
N HIS A 259 -20.68 22.22 -12.31
CA HIS A 259 -20.78 21.87 -10.90
C HIS A 259 -19.80 22.64 -10.02
N GLY A 260 -18.59 22.87 -10.51
CA GLY A 260 -17.49 23.49 -9.76
C GLY A 260 -16.82 22.51 -8.80
N ASP A 261 -16.61 22.95 -7.55
CA ASP A 261 -15.91 22.13 -6.54
C ASP A 261 -16.71 20.89 -6.14
N ILE A 262 -16.08 19.73 -6.15
CA ILE A 262 -16.62 18.48 -5.62
C ILE A 262 -16.56 18.54 -4.10
N ARG A 263 -17.70 18.52 -3.45
CA ARG A 263 -17.82 18.60 -1.97
C ARG A 263 -17.66 17.21 -1.38
N VAL A 264 -16.56 17.01 -0.66
CA VAL A 264 -16.19 15.72 -0.06
C VAL A 264 -16.47 15.76 1.44
N GLY A 265 -17.35 14.87 1.90
CA GLY A 265 -17.54 14.63 3.32
C GLY A 265 -16.46 13.67 3.84
N TRP A 266 -15.86 14.01 4.98
CA TRP A 266 -14.86 13.19 5.66
C TRP A 266 -15.10 13.17 7.16
N LEU A 267 -14.63 12.14 7.87
CA LEU A 267 -14.78 12.00 9.32
C LEU A 267 -13.61 12.64 10.06
N ILE A 268 -13.93 13.41 11.11
CA ILE A 268 -12.94 13.98 12.01
C ILE A 268 -12.45 12.86 12.93
N ASP A 269 -11.12 12.84 13.19
CA ASP A 269 -10.44 11.84 14.03
C ASP A 269 -10.50 10.39 13.51
N ASP A 270 -10.76 10.20 12.22
CA ASP A 270 -10.66 8.90 11.56
C ASP A 270 -9.20 8.60 11.21
N ILE A 271 -8.48 8.06 12.20
CA ILE A 271 -7.03 7.87 12.16
C ILE A 271 -6.61 7.04 10.96
N GLY A 272 -5.65 7.57 10.19
CA GLY A 272 -5.14 6.96 8.96
C GLY A 272 -5.93 7.37 7.72
N TYR A 273 -7.24 7.51 7.81
CA TYR A 273 -8.10 7.87 6.68
C TYR A 273 -8.24 9.38 6.50
N SER A 274 -8.64 10.07 7.57
CA SER A 274 -8.84 11.51 7.58
C SER A 274 -8.71 12.07 9.00
N ASN A 275 -7.80 13.00 9.20
CA ASN A 275 -7.58 13.62 10.51
C ASN A 275 -6.90 14.98 10.36
N PHE A 276 -6.89 15.77 11.41
CA PHE A 276 -6.05 16.97 11.47
C PHE A 276 -4.61 16.61 11.84
N GLU A 277 -3.65 17.24 11.17
CA GLU A 277 -2.23 17.05 11.49
C GLU A 277 -1.92 17.56 12.90
N PRO A 278 -1.36 16.72 13.79
CA PRO A 278 -1.04 17.12 15.16
C PRO A 278 -0.12 18.34 15.21
N GLY A 279 -0.56 19.41 15.89
CA GLY A 279 0.21 20.63 16.06
C GLY A 279 0.14 21.63 14.89
N VAL A 280 -0.63 21.35 13.83
CA VAL A 280 -0.84 22.26 12.70
C VAL A 280 -2.35 22.52 12.52
N PRO A 281 -2.90 23.59 13.10
CA PRO A 281 -4.34 23.85 13.06
C PRO A 281 -4.88 23.92 11.62
N GLY A 282 -5.96 23.17 11.36
CA GLY A 282 -6.68 23.19 10.09
C GLY A 282 -6.01 22.46 8.93
N LYS A 283 -4.84 21.82 9.13
CA LYS A 283 -4.22 21.00 8.09
C LYS A 283 -4.73 19.58 8.16
N LEU A 284 -5.38 19.14 7.08
CA LEU A 284 -5.85 17.76 6.93
C LEU A 284 -4.70 16.84 6.56
N THR A 285 -4.71 15.63 7.10
CA THR A 285 -3.79 14.53 6.80
C THR A 285 -4.54 13.22 6.68
N GLY A 286 -3.91 12.20 6.13
CA GLY A 286 -4.50 10.88 5.91
C GLY A 286 -4.66 10.54 4.43
N ILE A 287 -5.16 9.35 4.16
CA ILE A 287 -5.36 8.81 2.81
C ILE A 287 -6.19 9.74 1.91
N ILE A 288 -7.14 10.47 2.48
CA ILE A 288 -7.95 11.43 1.73
C ILE A 288 -7.09 12.47 1.01
N THR A 289 -6.01 12.94 1.64
CA THR A 289 -5.10 13.91 1.02
C THR A 289 -4.30 13.28 -0.10
N ASP A 290 -3.85 12.04 0.06
CA ASP A 290 -3.10 11.31 -0.96
C ASP A 290 -3.97 11.01 -2.18
N TYR A 291 -5.23 10.61 -1.95
CA TYR A 291 -6.18 10.42 -3.04
C TYR A 291 -6.45 11.71 -3.80
N ILE A 292 -6.67 12.83 -3.12
CA ILE A 292 -6.95 14.13 -3.76
C ILE A 292 -5.77 14.58 -4.62
N VAL A 293 -4.54 14.46 -4.12
CA VAL A 293 -3.33 14.78 -4.88
C VAL A 293 -3.26 13.89 -6.13
N TYR A 294 -3.41 12.58 -5.94
CA TYR A 294 -3.39 11.64 -7.05
C TYR A 294 -4.48 11.92 -8.11
N ALA A 295 -5.72 12.17 -7.68
CA ALA A 295 -6.84 12.44 -8.60
C ALA A 295 -6.59 13.71 -9.44
N LYS A 296 -6.01 14.76 -8.83
CA LYS A 296 -5.61 15.98 -9.53
C LYS A 296 -4.48 15.73 -10.53
N ASP A 297 -3.47 14.97 -10.15
CA ASP A 297 -2.36 14.63 -11.04
C ASP A 297 -2.85 13.80 -12.23
N CYS A 298 -3.75 12.84 -11.97
CA CYS A 298 -4.29 11.92 -12.97
C CYS A 298 -5.13 12.62 -14.05
N LEU A 299 -5.95 13.61 -13.67
CA LEU A 299 -6.88 14.33 -14.56
C LEU A 299 -6.43 15.77 -14.90
N GLY A 300 -5.29 16.21 -14.32
CA GLY A 300 -4.77 17.57 -14.42
C GLY A 300 -5.29 18.49 -13.30
N GLU A 301 -4.38 19.23 -12.65
CA GLU A 301 -4.68 20.11 -11.48
C GLU A 301 -5.81 21.12 -11.71
N LYS A 302 -6.01 21.57 -12.96
CA LYS A 302 -7.04 22.55 -13.30
C LYS A 302 -8.42 21.93 -13.52
N THR A 303 -8.50 20.61 -13.59
CA THR A 303 -9.72 19.90 -13.98
C THR A 303 -10.56 19.51 -12.77
N LEU A 304 -9.93 19.13 -11.65
CA LEU A 304 -10.60 18.74 -10.42
C LEU A 304 -10.32 19.73 -9.30
N SER A 305 -11.38 20.19 -8.67
CA SER A 305 -11.33 20.95 -7.42
C SER A 305 -12.19 20.27 -6.36
N PHE A 306 -11.67 20.20 -5.12
CA PHE A 306 -12.33 19.53 -4.01
C PHE A 306 -12.51 20.49 -2.85
N LEU A 307 -13.75 20.55 -2.32
CA LEU A 307 -14.09 21.25 -1.10
C LEU A 307 -14.36 20.24 0.02
N LEU A 308 -13.57 20.28 1.09
CA LEU A 308 -13.58 19.29 2.15
C LEU A 308 -14.44 19.75 3.31
N LYS A 309 -15.43 18.93 3.74
CA LYS A 309 -16.30 19.17 4.88
C LYS A 309 -16.17 18.04 5.89
N GLY A 310 -15.68 18.35 7.11
CA GLY A 310 -15.56 17.39 8.21
C GLY A 310 -16.89 17.17 8.91
N PHE A 311 -17.09 15.95 9.42
CA PHE A 311 -18.25 15.52 10.21
C PHE A 311 -17.78 14.76 11.44
N ASP A 312 -18.50 14.91 12.54
CA ASP A 312 -18.20 14.21 13.79
C ASP A 312 -18.74 12.76 13.80
N SER A 313 -19.71 12.44 12.91
CA SER A 313 -20.30 11.11 12.82
C SER A 313 -20.59 10.68 11.39
N GLN A 314 -20.60 9.35 11.17
CA GLN A 314 -20.94 8.75 9.87
C GLN A 314 -22.41 8.98 9.52
N GLU A 315 -23.29 9.07 10.51
CA GLU A 315 -24.71 9.33 10.29
C GLU A 315 -24.95 10.75 9.79
N GLU A 316 -24.31 11.76 10.41
CA GLU A 316 -24.37 13.15 9.93
C GLU A 316 -23.82 13.30 8.53
N GLN A 317 -22.69 12.64 8.24
CA GLN A 317 -22.08 12.61 6.93
C GLN A 317 -23.02 11.99 5.87
N LEU A 318 -23.69 10.88 6.21
CA LEU A 318 -24.67 10.22 5.35
C LEU A 318 -25.88 11.10 5.08
N GLN A 319 -26.42 11.77 6.10
CA GLN A 319 -27.53 12.71 5.94
C GLN A 319 -27.15 13.93 5.09
N ALA A 320 -25.94 14.47 5.27
CA ALA A 320 -25.43 15.56 4.45
C ALA A 320 -25.30 15.17 2.97
N LEU A 321 -24.90 13.92 2.66
CA LEU A 321 -24.88 13.40 1.29
C LEU A 321 -26.32 13.30 0.72
N LYS A 322 -27.26 12.73 1.47
CA LYS A 322 -28.67 12.63 1.05
C LYS A 322 -29.32 13.99 0.81
N ASN A 323 -28.97 14.97 1.64
CA ASN A 323 -29.49 16.35 1.51
C ASN A 323 -28.80 17.14 0.38
N GLY A 324 -27.74 16.61 -0.24
CA GLY A 324 -26.98 17.32 -1.26
C GLY A 324 -26.07 18.43 -0.73
N GLU A 325 -25.75 18.42 0.55
CA GLU A 325 -24.79 19.33 1.16
C GLU A 325 -23.34 18.96 0.78
N ILE A 326 -23.09 17.69 0.55
CA ILE A 326 -21.86 17.11 -0.01
C ILE A 326 -22.19 16.25 -1.22
N ASP A 327 -21.20 15.99 -2.07
CA ASP A 327 -21.37 15.24 -3.31
C ASP A 327 -20.90 13.80 -3.18
N MET A 328 -19.94 13.54 -2.31
CA MET A 328 -19.42 12.22 -2.03
C MET A 328 -18.99 12.05 -0.58
N ILE A 329 -19.03 10.81 -0.12
CA ILE A 329 -18.45 10.36 1.14
C ILE A 329 -17.09 9.72 0.85
N PHE A 330 -16.09 10.11 1.62
CA PHE A 330 -14.82 9.43 1.81
C PHE A 330 -14.80 8.86 3.23
N HIS A 331 -14.77 7.59 3.45
CA HIS A 331 -15.02 6.38 2.68
C HIS A 331 -16.31 5.68 3.14
N ALA A 332 -16.76 4.68 2.37
CA ALA A 332 -17.90 3.84 2.73
C ALA A 332 -17.56 2.36 2.52
N ALA A 333 -18.20 1.46 3.26
CA ALA A 333 -18.06 0.02 3.02
C ALA A 333 -18.62 -0.36 1.65
N GLN A 334 -17.94 -1.26 0.94
CA GLN A 334 -18.41 -1.85 -0.31
C GLN A 334 -19.56 -2.83 -0.03
N ASN A 335 -20.73 -2.28 0.27
CA ASN A 335 -21.97 -3.03 0.48
C ASN A 335 -23.09 -2.48 -0.42
N PRO A 336 -23.26 -3.04 -1.64
CA PRO A 336 -24.25 -2.54 -2.61
C PRO A 336 -25.70 -2.55 -2.08
N TYR A 337 -26.06 -3.53 -1.26
CA TYR A 337 -27.40 -3.62 -0.69
C TYR A 337 -27.71 -2.47 0.28
N MET A 338 -26.75 -2.14 1.14
CA MET A 338 -26.92 -1.00 2.06
C MET A 338 -26.86 0.33 1.32
N ALA A 339 -26.04 0.44 0.27
CA ALA A 339 -26.02 1.61 -0.59
C ALA A 339 -27.38 1.81 -1.27
N GLU A 340 -27.98 0.77 -1.84
CA GLU A 340 -29.29 0.82 -2.46
C GLU A 340 -30.36 1.29 -1.46
N ARG A 341 -30.39 0.73 -0.25
CA ARG A 341 -31.36 1.14 0.80
C ARG A 341 -31.23 2.60 1.24
N ASN A 342 -30.06 3.20 1.02
CA ASN A 342 -29.80 4.59 1.35
C ASN A 342 -29.85 5.53 0.14
N ASP A 343 -30.28 5.01 -1.03
CA ASP A 343 -30.36 5.74 -2.30
C ASP A 343 -28.99 6.26 -2.78
N LEU A 344 -27.95 5.43 -2.57
CA LEU A 344 -26.57 5.69 -2.93
C LEU A 344 -26.09 4.72 -4.02
N ILE A 345 -24.99 5.07 -4.65
CA ILE A 345 -24.17 4.20 -5.50
C ILE A 345 -22.73 4.28 -5.02
N LEU A 346 -22.01 3.17 -5.17
CA LEU A 346 -20.63 3.04 -4.72
C LEU A 346 -19.69 3.06 -5.92
N SER A 347 -18.52 3.67 -5.73
CA SER A 347 -17.43 3.57 -6.70
C SER A 347 -16.85 2.15 -6.73
N ASN A 348 -15.95 1.89 -7.66
CA ASN A 348 -15.04 0.77 -7.56
C ASN A 348 -14.29 0.82 -6.22
N THR A 349 -13.78 -0.33 -5.77
CA THR A 349 -13.02 -0.43 -4.53
C THR A 349 -11.81 0.51 -4.56
N VAL A 350 -11.74 1.40 -3.58
CA VAL A 350 -10.63 2.33 -3.37
C VAL A 350 -9.45 1.60 -2.76
N MET A 351 -9.74 0.77 -1.74
CA MET A 351 -8.73 0.00 -1.02
C MET A 351 -9.34 -1.17 -0.28
N LYS A 352 -8.49 -2.13 0.09
CA LYS A 352 -8.84 -3.29 0.90
C LYS A 352 -8.06 -3.26 2.21
N VAL A 353 -8.77 -3.42 3.31
CA VAL A 353 -8.20 -3.41 4.65
C VAL A 353 -8.46 -4.75 5.32
N SER A 354 -7.40 -5.42 5.74
CA SER A 354 -7.53 -6.68 6.47
C SER A 354 -7.99 -6.42 7.90
N LEU A 355 -9.01 -7.15 8.34
CA LEU A 355 -9.56 -7.10 9.68
C LEU A 355 -9.17 -8.34 10.50
N ALA A 356 -9.08 -8.16 11.81
CA ALA A 356 -8.96 -9.26 12.75
C ALA A 356 -9.97 -9.13 13.88
N ALA A 357 -10.55 -10.26 14.27
CA ALA A 357 -11.36 -10.36 15.46
C ALA A 357 -10.46 -10.53 16.69
N VAL A 358 -10.56 -9.62 17.63
CA VAL A 358 -9.84 -9.65 18.90
C VAL A 358 -10.77 -10.20 19.98
N THR A 359 -10.37 -11.28 20.60
CA THR A 359 -11.18 -12.04 21.56
C THR A 359 -10.38 -12.46 22.79
N THR A 360 -11.06 -12.68 23.92
CA THR A 360 -10.50 -13.30 25.12
C THR A 360 -10.78 -14.80 25.18
N GLN A 361 -11.53 -15.33 24.23
CA GLN A 361 -11.87 -16.76 24.18
C GLN A 361 -10.70 -17.59 23.67
N LYS A 362 -10.68 -18.88 24.04
CA LYS A 362 -9.63 -19.84 23.58
C LYS A 362 -9.69 -20.12 22.08
N SER A 363 -10.88 -20.04 21.48
CA SER A 363 -11.10 -20.25 20.05
C SER A 363 -12.29 -19.40 19.59
N LEU A 364 -12.15 -18.78 18.45
CA LEU A 364 -13.21 -18.08 17.73
C LEU A 364 -13.15 -18.58 16.30
N TYR A 365 -14.31 -18.92 15.74
CA TYR A 365 -14.45 -19.45 14.39
C TYR A 365 -15.31 -18.51 13.58
N GLU A 366 -14.77 -18.04 12.46
CA GLU A 366 -15.40 -17.04 11.58
C GLU A 366 -16.74 -17.53 10.98
N ASP A 367 -16.85 -18.83 10.71
CA ASP A 367 -18.03 -19.49 10.12
C ASP A 367 -19.17 -19.75 11.12
N LYS A 368 -18.97 -19.46 12.40
CA LYS A 368 -19.96 -19.66 13.45
C LYS A 368 -20.61 -18.35 13.88
N ALA A 369 -21.84 -18.47 14.39
CA ALA A 369 -22.51 -17.35 15.02
C ALA A 369 -21.67 -16.85 16.21
N CYS A 370 -21.43 -15.55 16.26
CA CYS A 370 -20.70 -14.89 17.33
C CYS A 370 -21.32 -13.52 17.63
N SER A 371 -21.07 -13.00 18.82
CA SER A 371 -21.44 -11.64 19.19
C SER A 371 -20.21 -10.73 19.04
N VAL A 372 -20.38 -9.61 18.33
CA VAL A 372 -19.30 -8.68 18.04
C VAL A 372 -19.63 -7.30 18.59
N ALA A 373 -18.75 -6.76 19.45
CA ALA A 373 -18.89 -5.41 19.96
C ALA A 373 -18.45 -4.39 18.90
N VAL A 374 -19.33 -3.47 18.55
CA VAL A 374 -19.11 -2.45 17.50
C VAL A 374 -19.55 -1.10 18.01
N VAL A 375 -18.78 -0.07 17.67
CA VAL A 375 -19.16 1.31 17.97
C VAL A 375 -20.44 1.65 17.20
N SER A 376 -21.42 2.22 17.89
CA SER A 376 -22.77 2.46 17.35
C SER A 376 -22.77 3.36 16.11
N ASP A 377 -21.77 4.21 15.97
CA ASP A 377 -21.60 5.15 14.87
C ASP A 377 -20.69 4.61 13.74
N ASP A 378 -20.09 3.42 13.89
CA ASP A 378 -19.26 2.81 12.86
C ASP A 378 -20.14 2.07 11.83
N LEU A 379 -20.75 2.81 10.92
CA LEU A 379 -21.60 2.28 9.85
C LEU A 379 -20.79 1.42 8.86
N VAL A 380 -19.52 1.76 8.63
CA VAL A 380 -18.64 1.02 7.70
C VAL A 380 -18.45 -0.41 8.20
N LEU A 381 -18.15 -0.58 9.48
CA LEU A 381 -17.97 -1.89 10.08
C LEU A 381 -19.31 -2.65 10.21
N GLN A 382 -20.40 -1.96 10.57
CA GLN A 382 -21.74 -2.58 10.62
C GLN A 382 -22.16 -3.10 9.23
N TRP A 383 -21.92 -2.34 8.16
CA TRP A 383 -22.23 -2.77 6.79
C TRP A 383 -21.36 -3.94 6.37
N TYR A 384 -20.08 -3.96 6.74
CA TYR A 384 -19.19 -5.09 6.51
C TYR A 384 -19.72 -6.36 7.18
N ILE A 385 -20.03 -6.30 8.48
CA ILE A 385 -20.56 -7.44 9.24
C ILE A 385 -21.87 -7.94 8.64
N SER A 386 -22.80 -7.05 8.32
CA SER A 386 -24.10 -7.45 7.75
C SER A 386 -23.98 -8.15 6.40
N TYR A 387 -22.93 -7.88 5.64
CA TYR A 387 -22.70 -8.44 4.32
C TYR A 387 -21.92 -9.75 4.36
N TYR A 388 -20.80 -9.78 5.09
CA TYR A 388 -19.92 -10.96 5.12
C TYR A 388 -20.22 -11.94 6.26
N HIS A 389 -20.78 -11.44 7.37
CA HIS A 389 -21.06 -12.22 8.57
C HIS A 389 -22.51 -12.06 9.05
N PRO A 390 -23.51 -12.39 8.20
CA PRO A 390 -24.93 -12.11 8.52
C PRO A 390 -25.45 -12.89 9.74
N THR A 391 -24.73 -13.90 10.21
CA THR A 391 -25.07 -14.67 11.41
C THR A 391 -24.49 -14.09 12.70
N TRP A 392 -23.63 -13.06 12.59
CA TRP A 392 -23.06 -12.41 13.75
C TRP A 392 -24.03 -11.38 14.36
N GLN A 393 -24.03 -11.31 15.68
CA GLN A 393 -24.87 -10.39 16.43
C GLN A 393 -24.05 -9.17 16.85
N VAL A 394 -24.46 -7.98 16.42
CA VAL A 394 -23.82 -6.73 16.80
C VAL A 394 -24.25 -6.32 18.19
N VAL A 395 -23.28 -6.12 19.09
CA VAL A 395 -23.44 -5.52 20.41
C VAL A 395 -22.95 -4.08 20.32
N ALA A 396 -23.90 -3.14 20.27
CA ALA A 396 -23.58 -1.73 20.12
C ALA A 396 -22.93 -1.13 21.37
N CYS A 397 -21.94 -0.26 21.20
CA CYS A 397 -21.23 0.45 22.27
C CYS A 397 -20.83 1.86 21.85
N ASP A 398 -20.43 2.69 22.82
CA ASP A 398 -20.16 4.11 22.60
C ASP A 398 -18.73 4.41 22.12
N SER A 399 -17.81 3.47 22.32
CA SER A 399 -16.39 3.66 21.97
C SER A 399 -15.65 2.33 21.87
N GLN A 400 -14.51 2.36 21.18
CA GLN A 400 -13.59 1.22 21.10
C GLN A 400 -13.15 0.72 22.48
N GLN A 401 -12.89 1.62 23.42
CA GLN A 401 -12.54 1.25 24.81
C GLN A 401 -13.69 0.52 25.51
N THR A 402 -14.94 0.89 25.21
CA THR A 402 -16.12 0.20 25.72
C THR A 402 -16.27 -1.18 25.07
N ALA A 403 -16.03 -1.31 23.76
CA ALA A 403 -15.99 -2.60 23.08
C ALA A 403 -14.99 -3.57 23.73
N GLU A 404 -13.78 -3.10 24.03
CA GLU A 404 -12.77 -3.89 24.76
C GLU A 404 -13.25 -4.33 26.15
N LYS A 405 -13.90 -3.45 26.89
CA LYS A 405 -14.46 -3.78 28.23
C LYS A 405 -15.56 -4.83 28.12
N ILE A 406 -16.45 -4.70 27.14
CA ILE A 406 -17.55 -5.64 26.88
C ILE A 406 -16.98 -7.02 26.59
N VAL A 407 -15.99 -7.15 25.70
CA VAL A 407 -15.35 -8.44 25.36
C VAL A 407 -14.60 -9.00 26.57
N ARG A 408 -13.88 -8.18 27.33
CA ARG A 408 -13.21 -8.64 28.57
C ARG A 408 -14.15 -9.14 29.63
N SER A 409 -15.34 -8.56 29.72
CA SER A 409 -16.37 -9.00 30.69
C SER A 409 -17.22 -10.17 30.19
N GLY A 410 -17.03 -10.62 28.93
CA GLY A 410 -17.81 -11.69 28.31
C GLY A 410 -19.19 -11.24 27.80
N GLY A 411 -19.40 -9.93 27.64
CA GLY A 411 -20.64 -9.37 27.08
C GLY A 411 -20.71 -9.45 25.55
N ALA A 412 -19.59 -9.66 24.89
CA ALA A 412 -19.46 -10.03 23.48
C ALA A 412 -18.28 -10.99 23.28
N ASP A 413 -18.30 -11.73 22.19
CA ASP A 413 -17.26 -12.73 21.87
C ASP A 413 -15.98 -12.08 21.34
N CYS A 414 -16.13 -11.01 20.55
CA CYS A 414 -15.00 -10.29 19.97
C CYS A 414 -15.36 -8.82 19.66
N PHE A 415 -14.34 -8.08 19.29
CA PHE A 415 -14.46 -6.81 18.56
C PHE A 415 -13.50 -6.85 17.37
N LEU A 416 -13.74 -6.03 16.34
CA LEU A 416 -12.91 -6.02 15.13
C LEU A 416 -11.91 -4.88 15.16
N VAL A 417 -10.72 -5.15 14.60
CA VAL A 417 -9.61 -4.20 14.50
C VAL A 417 -8.94 -4.35 13.14
N GLU A 418 -8.57 -3.26 12.54
CA GLU A 418 -7.74 -3.23 11.36
C GLU A 418 -6.33 -3.74 11.64
N ASN A 419 -5.70 -4.36 10.64
CA ASN A 419 -4.38 -4.97 10.79
C ASN A 419 -3.32 -3.97 11.27
N GLY A 420 -3.36 -2.72 10.85
CA GLY A 420 -2.42 -1.69 11.28
C GLY A 420 -2.43 -1.41 12.80
N ARG A 421 -3.58 -1.64 13.44
CA ARG A 421 -3.79 -1.41 14.89
C ARG A 421 -3.70 -2.67 15.75
N LEU A 422 -3.37 -3.81 15.12
CA LEU A 422 -3.43 -5.11 15.78
C LEU A 422 -2.29 -5.33 16.80
N ASN A 423 -1.13 -4.73 16.60
CA ASN A 423 0.07 -4.97 17.39
C ASN A 423 -0.15 -4.80 18.89
N GLN A 424 -0.89 -3.78 19.32
CA GLN A 424 -1.20 -3.54 20.73
C GLN A 424 -1.96 -4.70 21.41
N TYR A 425 -2.75 -5.45 20.63
CA TYR A 425 -3.52 -6.60 21.13
C TYR A 425 -2.73 -7.91 21.02
N MET A 426 -1.82 -8.03 20.05
CA MET A 426 -0.95 -9.20 19.89
C MET A 426 0.09 -9.29 21.00
N GLU A 427 0.56 -8.18 21.53
CA GLU A 427 1.50 -8.12 22.65
C GLU A 427 0.83 -8.41 24.01
N ASP A 428 -0.49 -8.26 24.09
CA ASP A 428 -1.26 -8.51 25.31
C ASP A 428 -1.76 -9.95 25.38
N ASN A 429 -1.13 -10.77 26.21
CA ASN A 429 -1.47 -12.19 26.41
C ASN A 429 -2.93 -12.46 26.82
N ARG A 430 -3.70 -11.43 27.15
CA ARG A 430 -5.14 -11.54 27.46
C ARG A 430 -5.99 -11.71 26.23
N TYR A 431 -5.50 -11.30 25.07
CA TYR A 431 -6.22 -11.35 23.81
C TYR A 431 -5.67 -12.41 22.87
N ARG A 432 -6.52 -12.82 21.97
CA ARG A 432 -6.20 -13.60 20.77
C ARG A 432 -6.75 -12.88 19.57
N CYS A 433 -5.97 -12.86 18.51
CA CYS A 433 -6.32 -12.22 17.25
C CYS A 433 -6.59 -13.30 16.20
N VAL A 434 -7.75 -13.26 15.58
CA VAL A 434 -8.16 -14.16 14.49
C VAL A 434 -8.36 -13.30 13.25
N PHE A 435 -7.50 -13.50 12.25
CA PHE A 435 -7.64 -12.79 10.97
C PHE A 435 -8.88 -13.25 10.24
N LEU A 436 -9.67 -12.31 9.75
CA LEU A 436 -10.85 -12.61 8.95
C LEU A 436 -10.44 -12.91 7.50
N THR A 437 -11.15 -13.85 6.90
CA THR A 437 -10.87 -14.31 5.52
C THR A 437 -11.16 -13.22 4.49
N GLN A 438 -12.22 -12.45 4.72
CA GLN A 438 -12.61 -11.38 3.81
C GLN A 438 -12.07 -10.03 4.28
N PRO A 439 -11.32 -9.31 3.44
CA PRO A 439 -10.93 -7.94 3.76
C PRO A 439 -12.14 -7.02 3.72
N GLN A 440 -12.10 -5.96 4.49
CA GLN A 440 -13.03 -4.84 4.35
C GLN A 440 -12.68 -4.08 3.08
N GLU A 441 -13.59 -4.03 2.13
CA GLU A 441 -13.45 -3.23 0.93
C GLU A 441 -14.08 -1.86 1.14
N LEU A 442 -13.34 -0.82 0.83
CA LEU A 442 -13.77 0.57 0.98
C LEU A 442 -13.94 1.23 -0.38
N SER A 443 -14.96 2.06 -0.50
CA SER A 443 -15.36 2.76 -1.71
C SER A 443 -15.73 4.20 -1.41
N PHE A 444 -15.89 5.02 -2.44
CA PHE A 444 -16.63 6.28 -2.30
C PHE A 444 -18.11 6.01 -2.45
N ALA A 445 -18.93 6.76 -1.71
CA ALA A 445 -20.37 6.74 -1.90
C ALA A 445 -20.83 8.07 -2.48
N VAL A 446 -21.66 8.02 -3.51
CA VAL A 446 -22.31 9.18 -4.13
C VAL A 446 -23.82 8.95 -4.21
N ARG A 447 -24.59 10.00 -4.39
CA ARG A 447 -26.04 9.86 -4.59
C ARG A 447 -26.34 9.13 -5.91
N ARG A 448 -27.42 8.37 -5.93
CA ARG A 448 -27.86 7.61 -7.11
C ARG A 448 -28.17 8.49 -8.33
N ASP A 449 -28.56 9.74 -8.10
CA ASP A 449 -28.85 10.73 -9.14
C ASP A 449 -27.62 11.39 -9.76
N ASN A 450 -26.40 11.03 -9.31
CA ASN A 450 -25.15 11.60 -9.79
C ASN A 450 -24.19 10.54 -10.41
N PRO A 451 -24.59 9.84 -11.48
CA PRO A 451 -23.77 8.82 -12.13
C PRO A 451 -22.53 9.40 -12.83
N VAL A 452 -22.56 10.69 -13.21
CA VAL A 452 -21.44 11.35 -13.86
C VAL A 452 -20.27 11.50 -12.90
N LEU A 453 -20.51 11.95 -11.66
CA LEU A 453 -19.49 12.00 -10.63
C LEU A 453 -18.91 10.61 -10.35
N LEU A 454 -19.78 9.58 -10.27
CA LEU A 454 -19.32 8.21 -10.09
C LEU A 454 -18.37 7.77 -11.23
N ALA A 455 -18.70 8.08 -12.48
CA ALA A 455 -17.86 7.76 -13.63
C ALA A 455 -16.48 8.45 -13.54
N ILE A 456 -16.45 9.72 -13.17
CA ILE A 456 -15.22 10.49 -12.96
C ILE A 456 -14.36 9.83 -11.86
N LEU A 457 -14.95 9.52 -10.70
CA LEU A 457 -14.25 8.87 -9.59
C LEU A 457 -13.69 7.50 -10.00
N ASN A 458 -14.49 6.68 -10.68
CA ASN A 458 -14.05 5.37 -11.16
C ASN A 458 -12.91 5.46 -12.17
N LYS A 459 -12.85 6.50 -13.00
CA LYS A 459 -11.71 6.75 -13.89
C LYS A 459 -10.43 7.04 -13.13
N THR A 460 -10.49 7.83 -12.05
CA THR A 460 -9.30 8.04 -11.21
C THR A 460 -8.85 6.76 -10.52
N LEU A 461 -9.79 5.95 -10.01
CA LEU A 461 -9.48 4.68 -9.35
C LEU A 461 -8.93 3.63 -10.31
N LYS A 462 -9.36 3.62 -11.57
CA LYS A 462 -8.88 2.66 -12.57
C LYS A 462 -7.39 2.81 -12.87
N THR A 463 -6.86 4.03 -12.79
CA THR A 463 -5.44 4.32 -13.03
C THR A 463 -4.57 4.22 -11.78
N MET A 464 -5.18 4.19 -10.60
CA MET A 464 -4.49 4.13 -9.32
C MET A 464 -4.05 2.70 -8.98
N GLN A 465 -2.80 2.54 -8.60
CA GLN A 465 -2.34 1.24 -8.07
C GLN A 465 -3.02 0.98 -6.71
N SER A 466 -3.69 -0.15 -6.58
CA SER A 466 -4.43 -0.53 -5.37
C SER A 466 -3.55 -0.60 -4.10
N SER A 467 -2.24 -0.86 -4.26
CA SER A 467 -1.26 -0.87 -3.16
C SER A 467 -0.86 0.52 -2.66
N MET A 468 -1.11 1.57 -3.44
CA MET A 468 -0.66 2.93 -3.10
C MET A 468 -1.33 3.43 -1.82
N LEU A 469 -2.66 3.43 -1.75
CA LEU A 469 -3.39 3.90 -0.58
C LEU A 469 -3.28 2.94 0.60
N THR A 470 -3.23 1.62 0.35
CA THR A 470 -3.02 0.62 1.41
C THR A 470 -1.64 0.78 2.06
N GLY A 471 -0.60 1.06 1.25
CA GLY A 471 0.73 1.38 1.76
C GLY A 471 0.77 2.68 2.56
N ALA A 472 0.08 3.72 2.08
CA ALA A 472 -0.04 4.99 2.79
C ALA A 472 -0.75 4.84 4.14
N LEU A 473 -1.82 4.01 4.24
CA LEU A 473 -2.51 3.73 5.50
C LEU A 473 -1.55 3.22 6.58
N SER A 474 -0.67 2.29 6.22
CA SER A 474 0.32 1.73 7.17
C SER A 474 1.28 2.80 7.72
N LEU A 475 1.61 3.83 6.93
CA LEU A 475 2.44 4.95 7.37
C LEU A 475 1.68 5.87 8.34
N TYR A 476 0.42 6.17 8.06
CA TYR A 476 -0.42 7.00 8.92
C TYR A 476 -0.73 6.30 10.24
N ASP A 477 -1.07 5.03 10.24
CA ASP A 477 -1.28 4.23 11.45
C ASP A 477 -0.03 4.18 12.33
N SER A 478 1.15 3.99 11.75
CA SER A 478 2.42 3.99 12.49
C SER A 478 2.77 5.38 13.05
N SER A 479 2.38 6.45 12.37
CA SER A 479 2.62 7.82 12.84
C SER A 479 1.67 8.21 13.99
N ALA A 480 0.44 7.72 13.97
CA ALA A 480 -0.53 7.92 15.05
C ALA A 480 -0.12 7.22 16.36
N GLN A 481 0.63 6.13 16.26
CA GLN A 481 1.21 5.41 17.42
C GLN A 481 2.48 6.08 17.99
N ARG A 482 2.91 7.24 17.49
CA ARG A 482 4.01 7.98 18.13
C ARG A 482 3.60 8.35 19.55
N VAL A 483 4.19 7.65 20.51
CA VAL A 483 4.02 7.92 21.93
C VAL A 483 4.45 9.36 22.19
N THR A 484 3.48 10.26 22.38
CA THR A 484 3.79 11.61 22.81
C THR A 484 4.26 11.57 24.25
N LEU A 485 5.13 12.53 24.65
CA LEU A 485 5.59 12.62 26.04
C LEU A 485 4.38 12.68 27.01
N ALA A 486 3.29 13.32 26.60
CA ALA A 486 2.06 13.43 27.38
C ALA A 486 1.34 12.09 27.53
N SER A 487 1.20 11.29 26.46
CA SER A 487 0.61 9.94 26.53
C SER A 487 1.49 9.00 27.35
N PHE A 488 2.81 9.02 27.12
CA PHE A 488 3.77 8.22 27.92
C PHE A 488 3.66 8.51 29.41
N VAL A 489 3.59 9.81 29.81
CA VAL A 489 3.41 10.21 31.20
C VAL A 489 2.07 9.74 31.76
N LYS A 490 0.99 9.86 30.98
CA LYS A 490 -0.37 9.44 31.39
C LYS A 490 -0.44 7.92 31.58
N ASP A 491 0.12 7.15 30.64
CA ASP A 491 0.06 5.69 30.66
C ASP A 491 1.02 5.06 31.69
N ASN A 492 2.10 5.77 32.03
CA ASN A 492 3.12 5.33 32.98
C ASN A 492 3.19 6.23 34.23
N LEU A 493 2.09 6.79 34.68
CA LEU A 493 2.06 7.80 35.74
C LEU A 493 2.79 7.35 37.01
N LEU A 494 2.61 6.10 37.45
CA LEU A 494 3.28 5.52 38.62
C LEU A 494 4.80 5.42 38.43
N SER A 495 5.24 4.97 37.26
CA SER A 495 6.68 4.83 36.96
C SER A 495 7.36 6.20 36.85
N VAL A 496 6.71 7.15 36.23
CA VAL A 496 7.19 8.54 36.11
C VAL A 496 7.23 9.21 37.48
N ALA A 497 6.16 9.08 38.28
CA ALA A 497 6.11 9.62 39.65
C ALA A 497 7.19 9.01 40.55
N SER A 498 7.41 7.68 40.48
CA SER A 498 8.49 7.01 41.23
C SER A 498 9.87 7.45 40.78
N GLY A 499 10.11 7.69 39.50
CA GLY A 499 11.33 8.24 38.95
C GLY A 499 11.63 9.67 39.48
N PHE A 500 10.62 10.52 39.46
CA PHE A 500 10.75 11.87 40.07
C PHE A 500 11.00 11.81 41.56
N LEU A 501 10.31 10.94 42.32
CA LEU A 501 10.57 10.76 43.75
C LEU A 501 11.99 10.30 44.02
N ALA A 502 12.51 9.32 43.29
CA ALA A 502 13.89 8.86 43.40
C ALA A 502 14.90 9.97 43.08
N PHE A 503 14.63 10.77 42.04
CA PHE A 503 15.46 11.91 41.67
C PHE A 503 15.50 12.99 42.78
N PHE A 504 14.36 13.34 43.36
CA PHE A 504 14.29 14.28 44.48
C PHE A 504 14.98 13.75 45.74
N LEU A 505 14.85 12.44 46.05
CA LEU A 505 15.56 11.80 47.14
C LEU A 505 17.08 11.85 46.94
N MET A 506 17.54 11.63 45.72
CA MET A 506 18.96 11.74 45.39
C MET A 506 19.48 13.17 45.60
N ILE A 507 18.73 14.18 45.12
CA ILE A 507 19.08 15.60 45.37
C ILE A 507 19.13 15.89 46.85
N LEU A 508 18.14 15.43 47.63
CA LEU A 508 18.12 15.62 49.08
C LEU A 508 19.34 15.01 49.77
N LEU A 509 19.73 13.79 49.38
CA LEU A 509 20.95 13.14 49.89
C LEU A 509 22.23 13.93 49.57
N VAL A 510 22.33 14.47 48.36
CA VAL A 510 23.48 15.33 47.97
C VAL A 510 23.50 16.61 48.81
N ILE A 511 22.34 17.26 49.01
CA ILE A 511 22.22 18.47 49.85
C ILE A 511 22.60 18.15 51.31
N LEU A 512 22.07 17.04 51.87
CA LEU A 512 22.41 16.60 53.22
C LEU A 512 23.91 16.26 53.37
N GLY A 513 24.49 15.64 52.36
CA GLY A 513 25.93 15.37 52.29
C GLY A 513 26.75 16.66 52.29
N PHE A 514 26.33 17.65 51.51
CA PHE A 514 26.96 18.96 51.45
C PHE A 514 26.84 19.71 52.78
N LEU A 515 25.64 19.72 53.40
CA LEU A 515 25.42 20.32 54.71
C LEU A 515 26.23 19.65 55.82
N ARG A 516 26.37 18.31 55.81
CA ARG A 516 27.24 17.59 56.73
C ARG A 516 28.71 18.00 56.56
N LYS A 517 29.19 18.05 55.31
CA LYS A 517 30.56 18.45 54.98
C LYS A 517 30.84 19.90 55.40
N SER A 518 29.87 20.81 55.20
CA SER A 518 29.96 22.21 55.64
C SER A 518 30.00 22.31 57.15
N ARG A 519 29.17 21.60 57.91
CA ARG A 519 29.18 21.57 59.36
C ARG A 519 30.47 20.98 59.91
N MET A 520 31.01 19.93 59.30
CA MET A 520 32.32 19.38 59.68
C MET A 520 33.48 20.39 59.43
N ALA A 521 33.46 21.09 58.29
CA ALA A 521 34.41 22.13 57.98
C ALA A 521 34.33 23.31 58.98
N GLU A 522 33.11 23.72 59.39
CA GLU A 522 32.95 24.75 60.46
C GLU A 522 33.47 24.27 61.81
N ALA A 523 33.23 23.01 62.19
CA ALA A 523 33.71 22.43 63.42
C ALA A 523 35.27 22.40 63.46
N THR A 524 35.89 21.92 62.37
CA THR A 524 37.34 21.91 62.24
C THR A 524 37.93 23.32 62.20
N ALA A 525 37.28 24.30 61.60
CA ALA A 525 37.69 25.70 61.59
C ALA A 525 37.58 26.32 63.00
N ARG A 526 36.52 25.97 63.76
CA ARG A 526 36.40 26.42 65.18
C ARG A 526 37.48 25.82 66.08
N GLU A 527 37.77 24.52 65.91
CA GLU A 527 38.91 23.89 66.66
C GLU A 527 40.28 24.51 66.32
N ALA A 528 40.54 24.75 65.04
CA ALA A 528 41.74 25.41 64.58
C ALA A 528 41.84 26.86 65.13
N ALA A 529 40.71 27.59 65.17
CA ALA A 529 40.66 28.93 65.75
C ALA A 529 40.88 28.90 67.27
N ALA A 530 40.33 27.93 68.00
CA ALA A 530 40.53 27.74 69.41
C ALA A 530 42.00 27.39 69.70
N GLN A 531 42.67 26.53 68.97
CA GLN A 531 44.05 26.19 69.06
C GLN A 531 44.98 27.40 68.78
N SER A 532 44.65 28.21 67.76
CA SER A 532 45.39 29.41 67.42
C SER A 532 45.28 30.47 68.54
N LEU A 533 44.08 30.58 69.15
CA LEU A 533 43.89 31.51 70.32
C LEU A 533 44.68 31.07 71.52
N GLU A 534 44.68 29.76 71.81
CA GLU A 534 45.48 29.23 72.93
C GLU A 534 47.02 29.41 72.71
N LEU A 535 47.44 29.14 71.46
CA LEU A 535 48.87 29.38 71.11
C LEU A 535 49.25 30.86 71.21
N ASN A 536 48.39 31.79 70.80
CA ASN A 536 48.58 33.22 70.95
C ASN A 536 48.65 33.64 72.44
N ARG A 537 47.79 33.02 73.27
CA ARG A 537 47.87 33.25 74.74
C ARG A 537 49.17 32.78 75.32
N GLN A 538 49.66 31.60 74.93
CA GLN A 538 50.94 31.07 75.37
C GLN A 538 52.08 31.96 74.87
N LEU A 539 52.04 32.45 73.64
CA LEU A 539 53.00 33.36 73.05
C LEU A 539 53.05 34.71 73.84
N GLN A 540 51.84 35.28 74.13
CA GLN A 540 51.75 36.48 74.94
C GLN A 540 52.34 36.31 76.37
N LYS A 541 52.03 35.15 76.99
CA LYS A 541 52.59 34.85 78.31
C LYS A 541 54.11 34.69 78.25
N SER A 542 54.66 34.00 77.26
CA SER A 542 56.12 33.88 77.06
C SER A 542 56.77 35.21 76.75
N GLN A 543 56.13 36.11 75.99
CA GLN A 543 56.63 37.47 75.77
C GLN A 543 56.63 38.31 77.04
N GLN A 544 55.59 38.20 77.89
CA GLN A 544 55.56 38.87 79.17
C GLN A 544 56.66 38.37 80.13
N GLU A 545 56.86 37.04 80.18
CA GLU A 545 57.90 36.42 80.94
C GLU A 545 59.29 36.85 80.45
N LEU A 546 59.51 36.90 79.11
CA LEU A 546 60.77 37.40 78.54
C LEU A 546 61.00 38.87 78.82
N GLN A 547 59.92 39.69 78.75
CA GLN A 547 59.99 41.11 79.04
C GLN A 547 60.29 41.36 80.53
N ALA A 548 59.65 40.56 81.39
CA ALA A 548 59.97 40.62 82.84
C ALA A 548 61.41 40.20 83.13
N ALA A 549 61.90 39.13 82.48
CA ALA A 549 63.30 38.70 82.60
C ALA A 549 64.32 39.76 82.08
N LEU A 550 63.94 40.45 80.97
CA LEU A 550 64.75 41.52 80.39
C LEU A 550 64.86 42.72 81.37
N ILE A 551 63.73 43.15 81.95
CA ILE A 551 63.69 44.22 82.96
C ILE A 551 64.48 43.82 84.16
N GLN A 552 64.41 42.56 84.62
CA GLN A 552 65.21 42.06 85.74
C GLN A 552 66.66 42.00 85.40
N ALA A 553 67.08 41.62 84.21
CA ALA A 553 68.44 41.64 83.74
C ALA A 553 68.96 43.06 83.58
N GLU A 554 68.17 44.01 83.09
CA GLU A 554 68.53 45.43 83.01
C GLU A 554 68.70 46.05 84.38
N SER A 555 67.81 45.75 85.33
CA SER A 555 67.90 46.22 86.68
C SER A 555 69.13 45.64 87.38
N ALA A 556 69.44 44.38 87.18
CA ALA A 556 70.66 43.75 87.71
C ALA A 556 71.94 44.35 87.08
N ASN A 557 71.87 44.66 85.77
CA ASN A 557 73.00 45.30 85.08
C ASN A 557 73.18 46.76 85.54
N ALA A 558 72.07 47.49 85.76
CA ALA A 558 72.15 48.86 86.37
C ALA A 558 72.70 48.83 87.79
N ALA A 559 72.25 47.87 88.59
CA ALA A 559 72.81 47.68 89.96
C ALA A 559 74.30 47.34 89.92
N LYS A 560 74.75 46.51 89.01
CA LYS A 560 76.14 46.16 88.79
C LYS A 560 76.97 47.37 88.32
N THR A 561 76.39 48.19 87.41
CA THR A 561 77.07 49.43 86.93
C THR A 561 77.20 50.47 88.06
N THR A 562 76.10 50.61 88.84
CA THR A 562 76.14 51.52 90.04
C THR A 562 77.08 51.01 91.08
N PHE A 563 77.15 49.69 91.29
CA PHE A 563 78.14 49.10 92.22
C PHE A 563 79.59 49.33 91.75
N LEU A 564 79.86 49.13 90.46
CA LEU A 564 81.21 49.37 89.91
C LEU A 564 81.54 50.86 89.85
N SER A 565 80.63 51.78 89.71
CA SER A 565 80.85 53.26 89.78
C SER A 565 81.08 53.76 91.14
N ASN A 566 80.65 53.06 92.22
CA ASN A 566 80.92 53.43 93.61
C ASN A 566 82.20 52.83 94.15
N MET A 567 82.94 52.02 93.40
CA MET A 567 84.21 51.42 93.75
C MET A 567 85.42 52.01 93.00
N SER A 568 85.22 53.02 92.13
CA SER A 568 86.31 53.76 91.47
C SER A 568 86.43 55.17 92.11
#